data_ff9117cde49dc9f35f34e062c042f320
#
_entry.id   ff9117cde49dc9f35f34e062c042f320
#
_cell.length_a   1.000
_cell.length_b   1.000
_cell.length_c   1.000
_cell.angle_alpha   90.00
_cell.angle_beta   90.00
_cell.angle_gamma   90.00
#
_symmetry.space_group_name_H-M   'P 1'
#
loop_
_entity.id
_entity.type
_entity.pdbx_description
1 polymer ?
#
loop_
_entity_poly.entity_id
_entity_poly.type
_entity_poly.pdbx_seq_one_letter_code
_entity_poly.pdbx_strand_id
1 'polypeptide(L)'
;MNVSNLIRKHVGQYPDKTAIGFGDRQITYRELDELITQTARGLLTLGITRGEVVSLFLPSLPELIIAYLGTVRAGLTVNVVNAMLREQEVAYILKDCETRTVLVDGSRLGIIENALMEATSIKEVIVLGQDTESGYLSFEGLLDMGRGDIPLPETKGSDLCHLMYTSGTTGWPKGVMATHLNVYHNATEFGKVHFKPEDRIMVATPIFHCWGLINGTFGMLSRGGTVITVERFFPEQALYDIERYKPTVFQGVPPMYNLLLKQPDLDQHDISSVLFCLSAATKMPENLIRQVEDRLKWRYAEAWGLTEVSCVGTTASYKETKIGSCGKAMDDGQIKVVDEKGQPLPSGEQGELCVRGTCVTKGYLNKPEVTETVFDREGWFHSGDIAYIDDDGYAYIVDRKKDMINVGGEKVFPSEVEDMMLSHPKIKDLVIVGIPDELKGEAPKAFIQLKEGVKATEEEIRSFCRSMMAPYKVPVAVQFIDEIPRAASGKALRRLLREKEWRK
;
A
#
# COMPACT_ATOMS: atom_id res chain seq x y z
N MET A 1 2.22 13.66 -20.93
CA MET A 1 2.58 13.69 -19.47
C MET A 1 3.11 12.32 -19.10
N ASN A 2 4.31 12.25 -18.51
CA ASN A 2 4.94 10.99 -18.10
C ASN A 2 5.28 11.08 -16.62
N VAL A 3 5.08 10.01 -15.85
CA VAL A 3 5.39 9.97 -14.41
C VAL A 3 6.86 10.24 -14.14
N SER A 4 7.78 9.81 -15.01
CA SER A 4 9.21 10.12 -14.84
C SER A 4 9.56 11.59 -14.85
N ASN A 5 8.63 12.47 -15.30
CA ASN A 5 8.82 13.93 -15.25
C ASN A 5 8.69 14.52 -13.83
N LEU A 6 8.26 13.73 -12.83
CA LEU A 6 8.19 14.17 -11.43
C LEU A 6 9.52 14.75 -10.92
N ILE A 7 10.66 14.17 -11.36
CA ILE A 7 11.99 14.59 -10.93
C ILE A 7 12.62 15.67 -11.81
N ARG A 8 12.15 15.83 -13.06
CA ARG A 8 12.84 16.65 -14.10
C ARG A 8 13.13 18.08 -13.66
N LYS A 9 12.17 18.72 -13.01
CA LYS A 9 12.34 20.08 -12.48
C LYS A 9 13.47 20.15 -11.46
N HIS A 10 13.59 19.13 -10.62
CA HIS A 10 14.53 19.10 -9.51
C HIS A 10 15.94 18.74 -9.95
N VAL A 11 16.08 17.95 -11.04
CA VAL A 11 17.39 17.74 -11.72
C VAL A 11 18.01 19.06 -12.15
N GLY A 12 17.20 19.99 -12.68
CA GLY A 12 17.68 21.33 -13.06
C GLY A 12 17.98 22.25 -11.87
N GLN A 13 17.24 22.14 -10.77
CA GLN A 13 17.34 23.02 -9.61
C GLN A 13 18.35 22.54 -8.56
N TYR A 14 18.43 21.24 -8.35
CA TYR A 14 19.19 20.60 -7.26
C TYR A 14 19.92 19.33 -7.74
N PRO A 15 20.75 19.41 -8.80
CA PRO A 15 21.33 18.22 -9.43
C PRO A 15 22.12 17.34 -8.46
N ASP A 16 22.86 17.95 -7.56
CA ASP A 16 23.78 17.24 -6.65
C ASP A 16 23.14 16.94 -5.27
N LYS A 17 21.84 17.25 -5.09
CA LYS A 17 21.10 16.89 -3.90
C LYS A 17 20.76 15.41 -3.92
N THR A 18 20.88 14.74 -2.78
CA THR A 18 20.45 13.34 -2.60
C THR A 18 18.94 13.21 -2.86
N ALA A 19 18.58 12.42 -3.86
CA ALA A 19 17.21 12.03 -4.17
C ALA A 19 16.82 10.76 -3.41
N ILE A 20 17.74 9.77 -3.35
CA ILE A 20 17.49 8.49 -2.69
C ILE A 20 18.68 8.14 -1.79
N GLY A 21 18.40 7.74 -0.55
CA GLY A 21 19.34 7.14 0.41
C GLY A 21 18.96 5.69 0.70
N PHE A 22 19.96 4.80 0.68
CA PHE A 22 19.79 3.37 0.98
C PHE A 22 21.12 2.79 1.52
N GLY A 23 21.15 2.36 2.78
CA GLY A 23 22.39 1.91 3.42
C GLY A 23 23.46 3.00 3.35
N ASP A 24 24.64 2.69 2.81
CA ASP A 24 25.72 3.67 2.59
C ASP A 24 25.60 4.42 1.25
N ARG A 25 24.71 3.97 0.38
CA ARG A 25 24.53 4.51 -0.96
C ARG A 25 23.63 5.74 -0.94
N GLN A 26 24.07 6.79 -1.61
CA GLN A 26 23.29 7.97 -1.90
C GLN A 26 23.27 8.20 -3.41
N ILE A 27 22.08 8.43 -3.95
CA ILE A 27 21.88 8.71 -5.38
C ILE A 27 21.36 10.14 -5.47
N THR A 28 22.08 10.99 -6.18
CA THR A 28 21.70 12.38 -6.43
C THR A 28 20.56 12.46 -7.48
N TYR A 29 19.92 13.63 -7.60
CA TYR A 29 18.91 13.84 -8.64
C TYR A 29 19.49 13.70 -10.06
N ARG A 30 20.74 14.13 -10.29
CA ARG A 30 21.45 13.95 -11.54
C ARG A 30 21.67 12.47 -11.86
N GLU A 31 22.27 11.72 -10.94
CA GLU A 31 22.52 10.30 -11.10
C GLU A 31 21.22 9.51 -11.28
N LEU A 32 20.18 9.86 -10.54
CA LEU A 32 18.86 9.22 -10.68
C LEU A 32 18.30 9.42 -12.10
N ASP A 33 18.37 10.63 -12.66
CA ASP A 33 17.88 10.93 -14.01
C ASP A 33 18.70 10.23 -15.09
N GLU A 34 20.02 10.12 -14.90
CA GLU A 34 20.92 9.38 -15.78
C GLU A 34 20.58 7.88 -15.77
N LEU A 35 20.46 7.25 -14.60
CA LEU A 35 20.11 5.84 -14.46
C LEU A 35 18.73 5.52 -15.05
N ILE A 36 17.75 6.39 -14.82
CA ILE A 36 16.41 6.28 -15.43
C ILE A 36 16.49 6.35 -16.95
N THR A 37 17.31 7.28 -17.48
CA THR A 37 17.48 7.44 -18.93
C THR A 37 18.17 6.23 -19.54
N GLN A 38 19.24 5.74 -18.91
CA GLN A 38 19.93 4.52 -19.34
C GLN A 38 19.02 3.31 -19.31
N THR A 39 18.25 3.11 -18.25
CA THR A 39 17.24 2.04 -18.16
C THR A 39 16.24 2.14 -19.32
N ALA A 40 15.69 3.34 -19.58
CA ALA A 40 14.72 3.54 -20.66
C ALA A 40 15.31 3.19 -22.04
N ARG A 41 16.51 3.68 -22.34
CA ARG A 41 17.19 3.42 -23.61
C ARG A 41 17.64 1.96 -23.76
N GLY A 42 18.11 1.35 -22.66
CA GLY A 42 18.45 -0.08 -22.62
C GLY A 42 17.26 -0.96 -22.99
N LEU A 43 16.10 -0.71 -22.40
CA LEU A 43 14.85 -1.43 -22.72
C LEU A 43 14.45 -1.26 -24.21
N LEU A 44 14.58 -0.04 -24.74
CA LEU A 44 14.32 0.20 -26.18
C LEU A 44 15.33 -0.50 -27.09
N THR A 45 16.60 -0.58 -26.67
CA THR A 45 17.66 -1.33 -27.42
C THR A 45 17.34 -2.82 -27.49
N LEU A 46 16.69 -3.41 -26.49
CA LEU A 46 16.21 -4.79 -26.51
C LEU A 46 15.01 -5.00 -27.45
N GLY A 47 14.55 -3.94 -28.15
CA GLY A 47 13.44 -4.02 -29.09
C GLY A 47 12.06 -4.11 -28.44
N ILE A 48 11.94 -3.73 -27.15
CA ILE A 48 10.64 -3.67 -26.47
C ILE A 48 9.88 -2.44 -26.99
N THR A 49 8.63 -2.64 -27.37
CA THR A 49 7.83 -1.62 -28.05
C THR A 49 6.79 -0.97 -27.13
N ARG A 50 6.34 0.23 -27.49
CA ARG A 50 5.39 1.03 -26.72
C ARG A 50 4.18 0.22 -26.26
N GLY A 51 3.86 0.31 -24.97
CA GLY A 51 2.70 -0.34 -24.34
C GLY A 51 2.96 -1.78 -23.90
N GLU A 52 4.06 -2.41 -24.32
CA GLU A 52 4.43 -3.73 -23.80
C GLU A 52 4.75 -3.64 -22.28
N VAL A 53 4.54 -4.74 -21.58
CA VAL A 53 4.64 -4.81 -20.13
C VAL A 53 6.02 -5.27 -19.69
N VAL A 54 6.63 -4.49 -18.79
CA VAL A 54 7.85 -4.86 -18.05
C VAL A 54 7.47 -5.12 -16.61
N SER A 55 7.65 -6.36 -16.14
CA SER A 55 7.38 -6.75 -14.75
C SER A 55 8.62 -6.56 -13.89
N LEU A 56 8.43 -5.91 -12.74
CA LEU A 56 9.46 -5.66 -11.74
C LEU A 56 9.21 -6.56 -10.53
N PHE A 57 9.99 -7.62 -10.39
CA PHE A 57 9.93 -8.54 -9.25
C PHE A 57 11.14 -8.32 -8.35
N LEU A 58 11.16 -7.14 -7.73
CA LEU A 58 12.24 -6.62 -6.92
C LEU A 58 11.79 -6.33 -5.49
N PRO A 59 12.65 -6.48 -4.47
CA PRO A 59 12.42 -5.96 -3.14
C PRO A 59 12.46 -4.42 -3.12
N SER A 60 12.36 -3.82 -1.93
CA SER A 60 12.33 -2.36 -1.77
C SER A 60 13.72 -1.72 -1.92
N LEU A 61 14.31 -1.82 -3.10
CA LEU A 61 15.62 -1.30 -3.47
C LEU A 61 15.52 -0.04 -4.34
N PRO A 62 16.54 0.82 -4.39
CA PRO A 62 16.60 1.95 -5.32
C PRO A 62 16.38 1.55 -6.78
N GLU A 63 16.83 0.36 -7.16
CA GLU A 63 16.70 -0.19 -8.51
C GLU A 63 15.23 -0.40 -8.93
N LEU A 64 14.31 -0.66 -7.98
CA LEU A 64 12.89 -0.70 -8.29
C LEU A 64 12.38 0.67 -8.74
N ILE A 65 12.82 1.75 -8.07
CA ILE A 65 12.45 3.13 -8.43
C ILE A 65 13.04 3.50 -9.79
N ILE A 66 14.32 3.17 -10.02
CA ILE A 66 15.04 3.43 -11.28
C ILE A 66 14.38 2.67 -12.43
N ALA A 67 14.15 1.37 -12.24
CA ALA A 67 13.53 0.50 -13.25
C ALA A 67 12.09 0.94 -13.55
N TYR A 68 11.30 1.30 -12.54
CA TYR A 68 9.95 1.81 -12.75
C TYR A 68 9.96 3.08 -13.59
N LEU A 69 10.73 4.11 -13.15
CA LEU A 69 10.78 5.39 -13.85
C LEU A 69 11.43 5.27 -15.24
N GLY A 70 12.39 4.38 -15.41
CA GLY A 70 13.01 4.06 -16.70
C GLY A 70 12.03 3.39 -17.67
N THR A 71 11.30 2.40 -17.20
CA THR A 71 10.27 1.70 -17.98
C THR A 71 9.19 2.68 -18.48
N VAL A 72 8.62 3.50 -17.60
CA VAL A 72 7.61 4.47 -18.02
C VAL A 72 8.20 5.58 -18.91
N ARG A 73 9.48 5.93 -18.75
CA ARG A 73 10.18 6.89 -19.63
C ARG A 73 10.34 6.35 -21.03
N ALA A 74 10.51 5.02 -21.18
CA ALA A 74 10.54 4.31 -22.46
C ALA A 74 9.16 4.18 -23.12
N GLY A 75 8.08 4.68 -22.50
CA GLY A 75 6.71 4.54 -23.02
C GLY A 75 6.13 3.14 -22.86
N LEU A 76 6.69 2.34 -21.96
CA LEU A 76 6.28 0.98 -21.63
C LEU A 76 5.37 0.99 -20.40
N THR A 77 4.67 -0.12 -20.18
CA THR A 77 3.82 -0.33 -19.01
C THR A 77 4.60 -1.09 -17.94
N VAL A 78 4.60 -0.58 -16.71
CA VAL A 78 5.20 -1.30 -15.56
C VAL A 78 4.17 -2.24 -14.94
N ASN A 79 4.56 -3.48 -14.66
CA ASN A 79 3.84 -4.33 -13.72
C ASN A 79 4.69 -4.47 -12.45
N VAL A 80 4.23 -3.91 -11.34
CA VAL A 80 4.94 -4.03 -10.05
C VAL A 80 4.45 -5.28 -9.35
N VAL A 81 5.32 -6.29 -9.30
CA VAL A 81 5.03 -7.59 -8.68
C VAL A 81 5.46 -7.55 -7.21
N ASN A 82 4.56 -7.91 -6.32
CA ASN A 82 4.88 -8.01 -4.89
C ASN A 82 5.98 -9.07 -4.66
N ALA A 83 7.13 -8.64 -4.15
CA ALA A 83 8.32 -9.48 -3.94
C ALA A 83 8.13 -10.62 -2.92
N MET A 84 6.99 -10.69 -2.23
CA MET A 84 6.67 -11.75 -1.27
C MET A 84 5.81 -12.87 -1.87
N LEU A 85 5.36 -12.74 -3.12
CA LEU A 85 4.56 -13.76 -3.80
C LEU A 85 5.41 -14.99 -4.16
N ARG A 86 4.71 -16.11 -4.33
CA ARG A 86 5.30 -17.40 -4.68
C ARG A 86 5.03 -17.78 -6.13
N GLU A 87 5.65 -18.84 -6.59
CA GLU A 87 5.66 -19.29 -8.00
C GLU A 87 4.31 -19.20 -8.71
N GLN A 88 3.29 -19.85 -8.17
CA GLN A 88 1.97 -19.90 -8.83
C GLN A 88 1.32 -18.53 -8.98
N GLU A 89 1.46 -17.67 -7.98
CA GLU A 89 0.92 -16.31 -8.01
C GLU A 89 1.67 -15.46 -9.02
N VAL A 90 3.01 -15.57 -9.02
CA VAL A 90 3.88 -14.85 -9.95
C VAL A 90 3.62 -15.31 -11.39
N ALA A 91 3.58 -16.62 -11.65
CA ALA A 91 3.30 -17.18 -12.98
C ALA A 91 1.93 -16.69 -13.50
N TYR A 92 0.90 -16.72 -12.66
CA TYR A 92 -0.42 -16.19 -13.00
C TYR A 92 -0.36 -14.71 -13.41
N ILE A 93 0.29 -13.87 -12.60
CA ILE A 93 0.37 -12.42 -12.83
C ILE A 93 1.11 -12.13 -14.14
N LEU A 94 2.28 -12.75 -14.36
CA LEU A 94 3.09 -12.54 -15.55
C LEU A 94 2.37 -12.95 -16.84
N LYS A 95 1.58 -14.03 -16.76
CA LYS A 95 0.73 -14.52 -17.86
C LYS A 95 -0.46 -13.60 -18.11
N ASP A 96 -1.20 -13.19 -17.05
CA ASP A 96 -2.42 -12.37 -17.16
C ASP A 96 -2.15 -10.99 -17.77
N CYS A 97 -0.97 -10.39 -17.48
CA CYS A 97 -0.57 -9.11 -18.08
C CYS A 97 0.32 -9.22 -19.31
N GLU A 98 0.49 -10.42 -19.87
CA GLU A 98 1.31 -10.68 -21.06
C GLU A 98 2.71 -10.04 -20.96
N THR A 99 3.36 -10.23 -19.81
CA THR A 99 4.70 -9.68 -19.53
C THR A 99 5.68 -9.96 -20.65
N ARG A 100 6.33 -8.93 -21.18
CA ARG A 100 7.35 -9.05 -22.25
C ARG A 100 8.75 -9.22 -21.68
N THR A 101 9.05 -8.49 -20.61
CA THR A 101 10.36 -8.50 -19.95
C THR A 101 10.15 -8.56 -18.44
N VAL A 102 10.97 -9.35 -17.75
CA VAL A 102 11.00 -9.39 -16.28
C VAL A 102 12.33 -8.86 -15.78
N LEU A 103 12.28 -7.92 -14.85
CA LEU A 103 13.44 -7.51 -14.06
C LEU A 103 13.30 -8.14 -12.68
N VAL A 104 14.24 -8.97 -12.29
CA VAL A 104 14.17 -9.81 -11.09
C VAL A 104 15.43 -9.68 -10.24
N ASP A 105 15.26 -9.71 -8.91
CA ASP A 105 16.36 -9.89 -7.97
C ASP A 105 16.94 -11.33 -8.08
N GLY A 106 18.26 -11.48 -8.15
CA GLY A 106 18.91 -12.76 -8.35
C GLY A 106 18.49 -13.84 -7.35
N SER A 107 18.19 -13.47 -6.11
CA SER A 107 17.71 -14.41 -5.07
C SER A 107 16.32 -15.00 -5.38
N ARG A 108 15.59 -14.45 -6.35
CA ARG A 108 14.24 -14.86 -6.79
C ARG A 108 14.21 -15.40 -8.21
N LEU A 109 15.37 -15.52 -8.86
CA LEU A 109 15.47 -15.96 -10.26
C LEU A 109 14.78 -17.32 -10.48
N GLY A 110 14.95 -18.29 -9.58
CA GLY A 110 14.31 -19.60 -9.68
C GLY A 110 12.78 -19.56 -9.74
N ILE A 111 12.14 -18.56 -9.12
CA ILE A 111 10.69 -18.35 -9.23
C ILE A 111 10.31 -17.94 -10.65
N ILE A 112 11.11 -17.08 -11.28
CA ILE A 112 10.89 -16.65 -12.67
C ILE A 112 11.14 -17.78 -13.66
N GLU A 113 12.21 -18.55 -13.49
CA GLU A 113 12.52 -19.71 -14.35
C GLU A 113 11.36 -20.71 -14.39
N ASN A 114 10.76 -21.00 -13.25
CA ASN A 114 9.56 -21.84 -13.18
C ASN A 114 8.35 -21.19 -13.86
N ALA A 115 8.18 -19.88 -13.73
CA ALA A 115 7.08 -19.13 -14.35
C ALA A 115 7.21 -19.05 -15.90
N LEU A 116 8.42 -19.13 -16.47
CA LEU A 116 8.63 -19.07 -17.92
C LEU A 116 7.90 -20.18 -18.68
N MET A 117 7.64 -21.32 -18.04
CA MET A 117 6.89 -22.42 -18.67
C MET A 117 5.43 -22.06 -18.96
N GLU A 118 4.84 -21.16 -18.16
CA GLU A 118 3.44 -20.73 -18.29
C GLU A 118 3.29 -19.37 -18.94
N ALA A 119 4.21 -18.45 -18.68
CA ALA A 119 4.21 -17.08 -19.20
C ALA A 119 5.05 -16.95 -20.47
N THR A 120 4.60 -17.56 -21.56
CA THR A 120 5.34 -17.67 -22.84
C THR A 120 5.52 -16.34 -23.59
N SER A 121 4.88 -15.26 -23.14
CA SER A 121 5.08 -13.90 -23.66
C SER A 121 6.43 -13.30 -23.29
N ILE A 122 7.07 -13.80 -22.23
CA ILE A 122 8.38 -13.31 -21.76
C ILE A 122 9.46 -13.66 -22.80
N LYS A 123 10.22 -12.64 -23.19
CA LYS A 123 11.35 -12.77 -24.12
C LYS A 123 12.67 -12.45 -23.45
N GLU A 124 12.65 -11.54 -22.47
CA GLU A 124 13.85 -11.07 -21.81
C GLU A 124 13.70 -11.20 -20.29
N VAL A 125 14.73 -11.72 -19.65
CA VAL A 125 14.91 -11.73 -18.20
C VAL A 125 16.15 -10.92 -17.86
N ILE A 126 15.98 -9.92 -17.01
CA ILE A 126 17.07 -9.04 -16.56
C ILE A 126 17.24 -9.29 -15.07
N VAL A 127 18.47 -9.60 -14.66
CA VAL A 127 18.79 -9.98 -13.29
C VAL A 127 19.51 -8.84 -12.58
N LEU A 128 19.03 -8.49 -11.38
CA LEU A 128 19.71 -7.57 -10.47
C LEU A 128 20.57 -8.38 -9.49
N GLY A 129 21.82 -7.96 -9.31
CA GLY A 129 22.78 -8.62 -8.43
C GLY A 129 23.72 -9.58 -9.19
N GLN A 130 24.62 -10.23 -8.43
CA GLN A 130 25.63 -11.10 -9.02
C GLN A 130 25.02 -12.46 -9.40
N ASP A 131 24.53 -12.56 -10.61
CA ASP A 131 24.35 -13.84 -11.28
C ASP A 131 25.08 -13.80 -12.64
N THR A 132 26.35 -14.19 -12.61
CA THR A 132 27.19 -14.27 -13.82
C THR A 132 27.08 -15.63 -14.53
N GLU A 133 26.35 -16.60 -13.94
CA GLU A 133 26.29 -17.98 -14.42
C GLU A 133 25.00 -18.32 -15.18
N SER A 134 23.92 -17.57 -14.97
CA SER A 134 22.61 -17.87 -15.56
C SER A 134 22.51 -17.62 -17.07
N GLY A 135 23.43 -16.84 -17.65
CA GLY A 135 23.37 -16.43 -19.06
C GLY A 135 22.30 -15.34 -19.35
N TYR A 136 21.58 -14.85 -18.35
CA TYR A 136 20.63 -13.73 -18.48
C TYR A 136 21.34 -12.37 -18.51
N LEU A 137 20.67 -11.34 -19.02
CA LEU A 137 21.19 -9.98 -19.03
C LEU A 137 21.22 -9.42 -17.60
N SER A 138 22.37 -8.87 -17.17
CA SER A 138 22.43 -8.16 -15.89
C SER A 138 21.79 -6.77 -15.99
N PHE A 139 21.34 -6.21 -14.87
CA PHE A 139 20.80 -4.84 -14.82
C PHE A 139 21.87 -3.82 -15.21
N GLU A 140 23.12 -4.04 -14.82
CA GLU A 140 24.28 -3.22 -15.22
C GLU A 140 24.48 -3.30 -16.74
N GLY A 141 24.35 -4.49 -17.34
CA GLY A 141 24.40 -4.68 -18.79
C GLY A 141 23.30 -3.91 -19.51
N LEU A 142 22.09 -3.89 -18.96
CA LEU A 142 20.99 -3.06 -19.48
C LEU A 142 21.34 -1.57 -19.44
N LEU A 143 21.90 -1.08 -18.32
CA LEU A 143 22.33 0.32 -18.19
C LEU A 143 23.41 0.67 -19.21
N ASP A 144 24.40 -0.20 -19.43
CA ASP A 144 25.46 0.00 -20.41
C ASP A 144 24.90 0.06 -21.87
N MET A 145 23.94 -0.79 -22.20
CA MET A 145 23.21 -0.72 -23.48
C MET A 145 22.48 0.62 -23.66
N GLY A 146 22.04 1.22 -22.57
CA GLY A 146 21.31 2.47 -22.55
C GLY A 146 22.16 3.73 -22.60
N ARG A 147 23.51 3.62 -22.68
CA ARG A 147 24.41 4.79 -22.85
C ARG A 147 24.34 5.40 -24.25
N GLY A 148 23.79 4.66 -25.22
CA GLY A 148 23.56 5.17 -26.57
C GLY A 148 22.51 6.28 -26.62
N ASP A 149 22.49 7.07 -27.70
CA ASP A 149 21.52 8.16 -27.87
C ASP A 149 20.31 7.69 -28.69
N ILE A 150 19.42 6.94 -28.01
CA ILE A 150 18.15 6.52 -28.58
C ILE A 150 17.07 7.53 -28.20
N PRO A 151 16.29 8.06 -29.16
CA PRO A 151 15.19 8.95 -28.88
C PRO A 151 14.13 8.31 -27.98
N LEU A 152 13.72 9.03 -26.94
CA LEU A 152 12.68 8.56 -26.04
C LEU A 152 11.29 8.94 -26.58
N PRO A 153 10.30 8.06 -26.53
CA PRO A 153 8.98 8.31 -27.07
C PRO A 153 8.19 9.33 -26.23
N GLU A 154 7.31 10.06 -26.91
CA GLU A 154 6.32 10.88 -26.19
C GLU A 154 5.23 10.00 -25.59
N THR A 155 4.83 10.34 -24.35
CA THR A 155 3.80 9.66 -23.58
C THR A 155 2.65 10.59 -23.29
N LYS A 156 1.40 10.11 -23.46
CA LYS A 156 0.18 10.84 -23.09
C LYS A 156 -0.19 10.53 -21.63
N GLY A 157 -0.84 11.46 -20.96
CA GLY A 157 -1.36 11.24 -19.60
C GLY A 157 -2.36 10.07 -19.50
N SER A 158 -3.08 9.79 -20.59
CA SER A 158 -4.05 8.70 -20.71
C SER A 158 -3.44 7.32 -21.01
N ASP A 159 -2.14 7.25 -21.36
CA ASP A 159 -1.46 5.98 -21.59
C ASP A 159 -1.37 5.20 -20.27
N LEU A 160 -1.39 3.87 -20.37
CA LEU A 160 -1.24 3.00 -19.22
C LEU A 160 0.17 3.18 -18.65
N CYS A 161 0.25 3.47 -17.37
CA CYS A 161 1.49 3.68 -16.65
C CYS A 161 1.94 2.39 -15.96
N HIS A 162 1.04 1.86 -15.12
CA HIS A 162 1.36 0.63 -14.43
C HIS A 162 0.15 -0.28 -14.23
N LEU A 163 0.48 -1.53 -13.95
CA LEU A 163 -0.38 -2.55 -13.37
C LEU A 163 0.10 -2.84 -11.95
N MET A 164 -0.84 -2.90 -11.01
CA MET A 164 -0.59 -3.43 -9.67
C MET A 164 -1.67 -4.44 -9.32
N TYR A 165 -1.26 -5.65 -8.96
CA TYR A 165 -2.17 -6.73 -8.67
C TYR A 165 -2.63 -6.69 -7.21
N THR A 166 -3.95 -6.72 -7.01
CA THR A 166 -4.58 -6.76 -5.69
C THR A 166 -5.13 -8.15 -5.41
N SER A 167 -5.05 -8.58 -4.15
CA SER A 167 -5.68 -9.83 -3.71
C SER A 167 -7.21 -9.69 -3.80
N GLY A 168 -7.80 -10.29 -4.82
CA GLY A 168 -9.24 -10.35 -4.98
C GLY A 168 -9.91 -11.13 -3.85
N THR A 169 -11.18 -10.78 -3.57
CA THR A 169 -12.01 -11.51 -2.59
C THR A 169 -12.51 -12.85 -3.13
N THR A 170 -12.37 -13.09 -4.41
CA THR A 170 -13.02 -14.18 -5.15
C THR A 170 -12.04 -15.10 -5.89
N GLY A 171 -10.77 -15.13 -5.53
CA GLY A 171 -9.81 -16.02 -6.18
C GLY A 171 -8.48 -15.35 -6.53
N TRP A 172 -8.07 -15.42 -7.79
CA TRP A 172 -6.81 -14.91 -8.30
C TRP A 172 -6.69 -13.38 -8.25
N PRO A 173 -5.49 -12.82 -8.10
CA PRO A 173 -5.26 -11.39 -8.10
C PRO A 173 -5.79 -10.69 -9.34
N LYS A 174 -6.18 -9.43 -9.21
CA LYS A 174 -6.68 -8.57 -10.30
C LYS A 174 -5.69 -7.45 -10.57
N GLY A 175 -5.30 -7.26 -11.84
CA GLY A 175 -4.41 -6.19 -12.27
C GLY A 175 -5.15 -4.87 -12.38
N VAL A 176 -4.90 -3.92 -11.49
CA VAL A 176 -5.47 -2.56 -11.54
C VAL A 176 -4.71 -1.72 -12.55
N MET A 177 -5.43 -1.09 -13.49
CA MET A 177 -4.88 -0.31 -14.59
C MET A 177 -4.80 1.18 -14.26
N ALA A 178 -3.63 1.69 -13.88
CA ALA A 178 -3.42 3.11 -13.64
C ALA A 178 -2.73 3.81 -14.81
N THR A 179 -3.20 4.99 -15.20
CA THR A 179 -2.60 5.82 -16.24
C THR A 179 -1.50 6.71 -15.69
N HIS A 180 -0.68 7.30 -16.57
CA HIS A 180 0.30 8.31 -16.16
C HIS A 180 -0.35 9.49 -15.43
N LEU A 181 -1.54 9.92 -15.86
CA LEU A 181 -2.27 11.01 -15.22
C LEU A 181 -2.67 10.64 -13.79
N ASN A 182 -3.23 9.42 -13.60
CA ASN A 182 -3.64 8.95 -12.28
C ASN A 182 -2.47 8.99 -11.28
N VAL A 183 -1.33 8.36 -11.65
CA VAL A 183 -0.15 8.23 -10.79
C VAL A 183 0.52 9.59 -10.54
N TYR A 184 0.68 10.38 -11.61
CA TYR A 184 1.31 11.70 -11.50
C TYR A 184 0.51 12.63 -10.60
N HIS A 185 -0.81 12.70 -10.81
CA HIS A 185 -1.72 13.51 -10.00
C HIS A 185 -1.69 13.06 -8.53
N ASN A 186 -1.86 11.77 -8.27
CA ASN A 186 -1.88 11.25 -6.90
C ASN A 186 -0.58 11.56 -6.15
N ALA A 187 0.58 11.33 -6.78
CA ALA A 187 1.88 11.64 -6.19
C ALA A 187 2.07 13.14 -5.93
N THR A 188 1.72 14.00 -6.90
CA THR A 188 1.95 15.44 -6.78
C THR A 188 1.01 16.10 -5.78
N GLU A 189 -0.27 15.74 -5.78
CA GLU A 189 -1.24 16.34 -4.85
C GLU A 189 -0.96 15.89 -3.41
N PHE A 190 -0.67 14.60 -3.20
CA PHE A 190 -0.23 14.13 -1.89
C PHE A 190 1.05 14.84 -1.43
N GLY A 191 2.01 14.98 -2.33
CA GLY A 191 3.26 15.69 -2.06
C GLY A 191 3.03 17.15 -1.67
N LYS A 192 2.10 17.87 -2.31
CA LYS A 192 1.75 19.26 -1.96
C LYS A 192 1.19 19.38 -0.53
N VAL A 193 0.37 18.42 -0.12
CA VAL A 193 -0.24 18.42 1.22
C VAL A 193 0.79 18.15 2.32
N HIS A 194 1.73 17.23 2.07
CA HIS A 194 2.57 16.67 3.13
C HIS A 194 4.02 17.11 3.11
N PHE A 195 4.60 17.42 1.92
CA PHE A 195 6.06 17.54 1.79
C PHE A 195 6.52 18.89 1.29
N LYS A 196 7.73 19.27 1.73
CA LYS A 196 8.50 20.41 1.25
C LYS A 196 9.80 19.93 0.61
N PRO A 197 10.48 20.77 -0.19
CA PRO A 197 11.74 20.40 -0.81
C PRO A 197 12.84 19.98 0.17
N GLU A 198 12.88 20.58 1.35
CA GLU A 198 13.86 20.28 2.41
C GLU A 198 13.57 18.98 3.19
N ASP A 199 12.38 18.41 3.04
CA ASP A 199 11.99 17.20 3.77
C ASP A 199 12.75 15.96 3.30
N ARG A 200 12.86 15.04 4.23
CA ARG A 200 13.44 13.70 4.06
C ARG A 200 12.46 12.69 4.60
N ILE A 201 11.97 11.80 3.76
CA ILE A 201 11.04 10.75 4.19
C ILE A 201 11.75 9.42 4.36
N MET A 202 11.51 8.75 5.48
CA MET A 202 11.82 7.34 5.64
C MET A 202 10.60 6.52 5.25
N VAL A 203 10.68 5.81 4.13
CA VAL A 203 9.63 4.92 3.62
C VAL A 203 9.87 3.53 4.20
N ALA A 204 9.26 3.26 5.35
CA ALA A 204 9.40 1.97 6.02
C ALA A 204 8.50 0.88 5.41
N THR A 205 7.48 1.28 4.64
CA THR A 205 6.59 0.35 3.94
C THR A 205 7.19 -0.12 2.63
N PRO A 206 6.85 -1.35 2.17
CA PRO A 206 7.36 -1.86 0.90
C PRO A 206 7.00 -0.96 -0.29
N ILE A 207 8.01 -0.60 -1.11
CA ILE A 207 7.81 0.22 -2.32
C ILE A 207 7.32 -0.60 -3.53
N PHE A 208 7.07 -1.88 -3.40
CA PHE A 208 6.29 -2.66 -4.37
C PHE A 208 4.77 -2.58 -4.10
N HIS A 209 4.33 -1.77 -3.15
CA HIS A 209 2.94 -1.37 -2.91
C HIS A 209 2.74 0.12 -3.20
N CYS A 210 1.54 0.49 -3.63
CA CYS A 210 1.23 1.87 -4.01
C CYS A 210 1.50 2.88 -2.89
N TRP A 211 1.27 2.55 -1.62
CA TRP A 211 1.52 3.45 -0.48
C TRP A 211 2.99 3.86 -0.35
N GLY A 212 3.91 2.90 -0.37
CA GLY A 212 5.35 3.18 -0.33
C GLY A 212 5.84 3.85 -1.62
N LEU A 213 5.37 3.38 -2.79
CA LEU A 213 5.87 3.83 -4.08
C LEU A 213 5.30 5.19 -4.48
N ILE A 214 3.96 5.31 -4.59
CA ILE A 214 3.34 6.49 -5.18
C ILE A 214 3.36 7.67 -4.19
N ASN A 215 2.89 7.46 -2.97
CA ASN A 215 2.74 8.56 -2.02
C ASN A 215 4.03 8.84 -1.24
N GLY A 216 4.69 7.81 -0.71
CA GLY A 216 5.97 8.00 -0.03
C GLY A 216 7.07 8.43 -0.97
N THR A 217 7.38 7.59 -1.95
CA THR A 217 8.53 7.80 -2.85
C THR A 217 8.26 8.88 -3.90
N PHE A 218 7.27 8.70 -4.76
CA PHE A 218 7.03 9.67 -5.84
C PHE A 218 6.47 10.98 -5.31
N GLY A 219 5.66 10.96 -4.25
CA GLY A 219 5.20 12.17 -3.57
C GLY A 219 6.37 13.03 -3.09
N MET A 220 7.35 12.45 -2.41
CA MET A 220 8.55 13.16 -1.94
C MET A 220 9.42 13.64 -3.10
N LEU A 221 9.71 12.77 -4.09
CA LEU A 221 10.48 13.12 -5.27
C LEU A 221 9.83 14.25 -6.09
N SER A 222 8.49 14.30 -6.13
CA SER A 222 7.75 15.38 -6.81
C SER A 222 7.99 16.77 -6.20
N ARG A 223 8.42 16.80 -4.93
CA ARG A 223 8.73 18.04 -4.19
C ARG A 223 10.22 18.38 -4.19
N GLY A 224 11.07 17.51 -4.69
CA GLY A 224 12.53 17.69 -4.65
C GLY A 224 13.14 17.35 -3.28
N GLY A 225 12.45 16.59 -2.47
CA GLY A 225 12.94 16.08 -1.18
C GLY A 225 13.80 14.83 -1.32
N THR A 226 14.18 14.23 -0.20
CA THR A 226 15.00 13.01 -0.16
C THR A 226 14.17 11.83 0.32
N VAL A 227 14.24 10.72 -0.40
CA VAL A 227 13.64 9.44 -0.02
C VAL A 227 14.70 8.54 0.62
N ILE A 228 14.42 8.04 1.80
CA ILE A 228 15.19 6.99 2.44
C ILE A 228 14.35 5.73 2.37
N THR A 229 14.78 4.76 1.57
CA THR A 229 14.10 3.47 1.43
C THR A 229 14.84 2.39 2.21
N VAL A 230 14.08 1.40 2.72
CA VAL A 230 14.61 0.24 3.43
C VAL A 230 14.11 -1.02 2.73
N GLU A 231 15.00 -1.99 2.56
CA GLU A 231 14.63 -3.25 1.90
C GLU A 231 13.54 -3.98 2.70
N ARG A 232 13.71 -4.02 4.00
CA ARG A 232 12.78 -4.60 4.96
C ARG A 232 12.81 -3.82 6.27
N PHE A 233 11.63 -3.58 6.82
CA PHE A 233 11.51 -2.91 8.12
C PHE A 233 11.92 -3.85 9.27
N PHE A 234 12.92 -3.41 10.05
CA PHE A 234 13.29 -3.94 11.34
C PHE A 234 13.30 -2.77 12.32
N PRO A 235 12.59 -2.83 13.45
CA PRO A 235 12.41 -1.66 14.33
C PRO A 235 13.75 -1.16 14.92
N GLU A 236 14.67 -2.06 15.30
CA GLU A 236 16.00 -1.70 15.76
C GLU A 236 16.79 -0.94 14.70
N GLN A 237 16.87 -1.50 13.48
CA GLN A 237 17.56 -0.85 12.36
C GLN A 237 16.93 0.48 12.00
N ALA A 238 15.60 0.59 12.08
CA ALA A 238 14.88 1.83 11.79
C ALA A 238 15.28 2.97 12.74
N LEU A 239 15.55 2.70 14.03
CA LEU A 239 16.05 3.70 14.98
C LEU A 239 17.45 4.20 14.60
N TYR A 240 18.37 3.31 14.24
CA TYR A 240 19.70 3.69 13.72
C TYR A 240 19.61 4.47 12.40
N ASP A 241 18.74 4.08 11.51
CA ASP A 241 18.54 4.78 10.23
C ASP A 241 17.93 6.17 10.45
N ILE A 242 17.05 6.35 11.42
CA ILE A 242 16.52 7.67 11.81
C ILE A 242 17.65 8.57 12.33
N GLU A 243 18.50 8.06 13.20
CA GLU A 243 19.66 8.82 13.70
C GLU A 243 20.64 9.19 12.59
N ARG A 244 20.89 8.27 11.68
CA ARG A 244 21.83 8.43 10.57
C ARG A 244 21.33 9.40 9.52
N TYR A 245 20.12 9.18 9.02
CA TYR A 245 19.58 9.93 7.88
C TYR A 245 18.82 11.19 8.28
N LYS A 246 18.46 11.32 9.56
CA LYS A 246 17.66 12.44 10.09
C LYS A 246 16.42 12.73 9.23
N PRO A 247 15.54 11.72 8.99
CA PRO A 247 14.29 11.98 8.27
C PRO A 247 13.41 12.96 9.04
N THR A 248 12.67 13.81 8.30
CA THR A 248 11.66 14.70 8.87
C THR A 248 10.28 14.06 8.88
N VAL A 249 10.10 13.00 8.09
CA VAL A 249 8.85 12.25 7.95
C VAL A 249 9.11 10.76 8.05
N PHE A 250 8.29 10.05 8.82
CA PHE A 250 8.29 8.60 8.86
C PHE A 250 6.99 8.06 8.26
N GLN A 251 7.08 7.19 7.23
CA GLN A 251 5.93 6.55 6.62
C GLN A 251 5.89 5.06 6.98
N GLY A 252 4.81 4.67 7.64
CA GLY A 252 4.62 3.30 8.09
C GLY A 252 3.17 2.83 8.02
N VAL A 253 2.93 1.74 8.75
CA VAL A 253 1.61 1.18 9.04
C VAL A 253 1.51 0.90 10.55
N PRO A 254 0.31 0.78 11.16
CA PRO A 254 0.16 0.69 12.60
C PRO A 254 1.06 -0.34 13.32
N PRO A 255 1.27 -1.57 12.81
CA PRO A 255 2.19 -2.52 13.43
C PRO A 255 3.62 -2.01 13.56
N MET A 256 4.12 -1.21 12.60
CA MET A 256 5.48 -0.68 12.63
C MET A 256 5.66 0.31 13.78
N TYR A 257 4.71 1.21 14.00
CA TYR A 257 4.71 2.14 15.13
C TYR A 257 4.67 1.40 16.48
N ASN A 258 3.84 0.37 16.57
CA ASN A 258 3.77 -0.45 17.78
C ASN A 258 5.10 -1.19 18.06
N LEU A 259 5.80 -1.64 17.02
CA LEU A 259 7.11 -2.27 17.16
C LEU A 259 8.20 -1.27 17.58
N LEU A 260 8.20 -0.05 17.03
CA LEU A 260 9.12 1.02 17.47
C LEU A 260 8.91 1.37 18.95
N LEU A 261 7.65 1.57 19.37
CA LEU A 261 7.32 1.90 20.76
C LEU A 261 7.72 0.82 21.77
N LYS A 262 7.92 -0.42 21.32
CA LYS A 262 8.34 -1.56 22.16
C LYS A 262 9.84 -1.78 22.21
N GLN A 263 10.63 -1.00 21.46
CA GLN A 263 12.08 -1.15 21.51
C GLN A 263 12.60 -0.78 22.90
N PRO A 264 13.41 -1.65 23.52
CA PRO A 264 13.91 -1.44 24.89
C PRO A 264 14.86 -0.27 25.00
N ASP A 265 15.53 0.07 23.91
CA ASP A 265 16.53 1.13 23.78
C ASP A 265 16.01 2.40 23.08
N LEU A 266 14.69 2.49 22.84
CA LEU A 266 14.04 3.62 22.16
C LEU A 266 14.51 4.98 22.72
N ASP A 267 14.57 5.10 24.03
CA ASP A 267 14.93 6.36 24.70
C ASP A 267 16.45 6.70 24.60
N GLN A 268 17.28 5.80 24.06
CA GLN A 268 18.70 6.01 23.80
C GLN A 268 18.97 6.57 22.41
N HIS A 269 17.95 6.56 21.51
CA HIS A 269 18.06 7.01 20.14
C HIS A 269 17.54 8.43 19.95
N ASP A 270 18.27 9.25 19.19
CA ASP A 270 17.82 10.58 18.77
C ASP A 270 16.89 10.50 17.58
N ILE A 271 15.59 10.39 17.86
CA ILE A 271 14.52 10.36 16.86
C ILE A 271 13.85 11.73 16.65
N SER A 272 14.42 12.80 17.20
CA SER A 272 13.83 14.15 17.23
C SER A 272 13.75 14.83 15.86
N SER A 273 14.46 14.31 14.86
CA SER A 273 14.40 14.82 13.48
C SER A 273 13.04 14.60 12.83
N VAL A 274 12.28 13.56 13.24
CA VAL A 274 10.98 13.23 12.69
C VAL A 274 9.92 14.18 13.26
N LEU A 275 9.33 14.98 12.41
CA LEU A 275 8.31 15.98 12.78
C LEU A 275 6.91 15.38 12.80
N PHE A 276 6.64 14.49 11.86
CA PHE A 276 5.35 13.81 11.76
C PHE A 276 5.48 12.43 11.11
N CYS A 277 4.47 11.61 11.33
CA CYS A 277 4.36 10.29 10.72
C CYS A 277 3.07 10.16 9.90
N LEU A 278 3.18 9.31 8.86
CA LEU A 278 2.09 9.00 7.93
C LEU A 278 1.69 7.54 8.06
N SER A 279 0.41 7.28 8.23
CA SER A 279 -0.15 5.93 8.28
C SER A 279 -1.28 5.75 7.26
N ALA A 280 -1.40 4.54 6.72
CA ALA A 280 -2.49 4.13 5.83
C ALA A 280 -2.65 2.60 5.83
N ALA A 281 -3.40 2.06 4.88
CA ALA A 281 -3.70 0.65 4.65
C ALA A 281 -4.63 0.00 5.69
N THR A 282 -4.57 0.40 6.95
CA THR A 282 -5.49 -0.01 8.00
C THR A 282 -5.62 1.11 9.02
N LYS A 283 -6.79 1.25 9.62
CA LYS A 283 -7.07 2.26 10.65
C LYS A 283 -6.08 2.12 11.81
N MET A 284 -5.52 3.23 12.25
CA MET A 284 -4.65 3.26 13.43
C MET A 284 -5.51 3.44 14.69
N PRO A 285 -5.38 2.54 15.69
CA PRO A 285 -6.12 2.68 16.94
C PRO A 285 -5.77 3.99 17.66
N GLU A 286 -6.77 4.66 18.24
CA GLU A 286 -6.59 5.96 18.89
C GLU A 286 -5.55 5.92 20.02
N ASN A 287 -5.55 4.85 20.82
CA ASN A 287 -4.55 4.67 21.87
C ASN A 287 -3.11 4.57 21.32
N LEU A 288 -2.94 4.00 20.11
CA LEU A 288 -1.63 3.94 19.47
C LEU A 288 -1.22 5.32 18.91
N ILE A 289 -2.17 6.08 18.34
CA ILE A 289 -1.92 7.47 17.92
C ILE A 289 -1.41 8.29 19.11
N ARG A 290 -2.10 8.24 20.25
CA ARG A 290 -1.69 8.94 21.49
C ARG A 290 -0.30 8.52 21.96
N GLN A 291 0.02 7.21 21.92
CA GLN A 291 1.35 6.73 22.29
C GLN A 291 2.45 7.22 21.34
N VAL A 292 2.18 7.29 20.04
CA VAL A 292 3.11 7.86 19.06
C VAL A 292 3.36 9.34 19.35
N GLU A 293 2.32 10.12 19.55
CA GLU A 293 2.44 11.55 19.85
C GLU A 293 3.11 11.82 21.21
N ASP A 294 2.80 11.01 22.23
CA ASP A 294 3.33 11.21 23.59
C ASP A 294 4.78 10.72 23.75
N ARG A 295 5.13 9.55 23.19
CA ARG A 295 6.44 8.93 23.38
C ARG A 295 7.43 9.23 22.27
N LEU A 296 7.02 9.14 20.99
CA LEU A 296 7.89 9.46 19.85
C LEU A 296 7.94 10.96 19.58
N LYS A 297 6.96 11.74 20.09
CA LYS A 297 6.77 13.17 19.83
C LYS A 297 6.51 13.49 18.34
N TRP A 298 6.09 12.51 17.58
CA TRP A 298 5.73 12.66 16.17
C TRP A 298 4.26 13.04 16.05
N ARG A 299 3.94 14.06 15.28
CA ARG A 299 2.57 14.36 14.92
C ARG A 299 2.04 13.30 13.96
N TYR A 300 0.76 13.02 14.01
CA TYR A 300 0.15 11.97 13.22
C TYR A 300 -0.67 12.53 12.06
N ALA A 301 -0.63 11.84 10.91
CA ALA A 301 -1.56 12.03 9.81
C ALA A 301 -1.94 10.67 9.19
N GLU A 302 -3.19 10.55 8.78
CA GLU A 302 -3.73 9.34 8.16
C GLU A 302 -4.18 9.62 6.73
N ALA A 303 -4.05 8.60 5.88
CA ALA A 303 -4.60 8.61 4.54
C ALA A 303 -5.42 7.34 4.33
N TRP A 304 -6.48 7.45 3.55
CA TRP A 304 -7.25 6.31 3.09
C TRP A 304 -7.15 6.21 1.57
N GLY A 305 -7.09 4.99 1.11
CA GLY A 305 -7.12 4.69 -0.30
C GLY A 305 -6.95 3.21 -0.63
N LEU A 306 -6.98 2.94 -1.90
CA LEU A 306 -6.93 1.62 -2.52
C LEU A 306 -6.11 1.71 -3.81
N THR A 307 -5.64 0.58 -4.31
CA THR A 307 -4.95 0.54 -5.60
C THR A 307 -5.83 1.11 -6.73
N GLU A 308 -7.15 0.88 -6.66
CA GLU A 308 -8.16 1.33 -7.60
C GLU A 308 -8.35 2.86 -7.64
N VAL A 309 -7.86 3.58 -6.63
CA VAL A 309 -7.80 5.05 -6.61
C VAL A 309 -6.35 5.56 -6.69
N SER A 310 -5.47 4.81 -7.35
CA SER A 310 -4.05 5.14 -7.54
C SER A 310 -3.32 5.41 -6.24
N CYS A 311 -3.74 4.77 -5.17
CA CYS A 311 -3.26 4.77 -3.81
C CYS A 311 -4.10 5.59 -2.81
N VAL A 312 -4.14 6.91 -2.87
CA VAL A 312 -4.82 7.76 -1.88
C VAL A 312 -6.02 8.46 -2.51
N GLY A 313 -7.19 8.32 -1.87
CA GLY A 313 -8.42 9.03 -2.18
C GLY A 313 -8.70 10.16 -1.20
N THR A 314 -8.35 9.98 0.08
CA THR A 314 -8.49 11.01 1.12
C THR A 314 -7.24 11.13 1.97
N THR A 315 -6.93 12.35 2.42
CA THR A 315 -5.86 12.64 3.38
C THR A 315 -6.09 13.98 4.06
N ALA A 316 -5.37 14.23 5.14
CA ALA A 316 -5.28 15.56 5.77
C ALA A 316 -3.84 15.84 6.17
N SER A 317 -3.42 17.09 6.09
CA SER A 317 -2.14 17.54 6.65
C SER A 317 -2.08 17.21 8.14
N TYR A 318 -0.90 16.83 8.64
CA TYR A 318 -0.70 16.59 10.09
C TYR A 318 -1.08 17.78 10.97
N LYS A 319 -1.26 18.98 10.39
CA LYS A 319 -1.71 20.21 11.09
C LYS A 319 -3.23 20.27 11.23
N GLU A 320 -3.97 19.55 10.39
CA GLU A 320 -5.43 19.60 10.27
C GLU A 320 -6.09 18.25 10.53
N THR A 321 -5.30 17.26 10.94
CA THR A 321 -5.79 15.91 11.22
C THR A 321 -6.81 15.92 12.36
N LYS A 322 -7.93 15.22 12.16
CA LYS A 322 -8.87 14.82 13.21
C LYS A 322 -8.63 13.36 13.54
N ILE A 323 -8.43 13.04 14.82
CA ILE A 323 -8.18 11.66 15.28
C ILE A 323 -9.33 10.72 14.84
N GLY A 324 -8.97 9.58 14.25
CA GLY A 324 -9.92 8.59 13.72
C GLY A 324 -10.43 8.88 12.32
N SER A 325 -10.15 10.07 11.77
CA SER A 325 -10.46 10.42 10.38
C SER A 325 -9.29 10.12 9.46
N CYS A 326 -9.59 9.71 8.24
CA CYS A 326 -8.61 9.57 7.15
C CYS A 326 -8.53 10.81 6.23
N GLY A 327 -9.02 11.96 6.69
CA GLY A 327 -8.94 13.24 5.99
C GLY A 327 -10.08 13.51 5.02
N LYS A 328 -9.82 14.42 4.07
CA LYS A 328 -10.76 14.88 3.04
C LYS A 328 -10.33 14.37 1.66
N ALA A 329 -11.22 14.46 0.68
CA ALA A 329 -10.85 14.20 -0.71
C ALA A 329 -9.66 15.08 -1.14
N MET A 330 -8.76 14.50 -1.94
CA MET A 330 -7.64 15.26 -2.49
C MET A 330 -8.06 16.08 -3.70
N ASP A 331 -7.60 17.33 -3.77
CA ASP A 331 -7.68 18.29 -4.90
C ASP A 331 -9.01 18.20 -5.70
N ASP A 332 -9.01 17.64 -6.91
CA ASP A 332 -10.17 17.47 -7.78
C ASP A 332 -11.05 16.26 -7.39
N GLY A 333 -10.64 15.52 -6.36
CA GLY A 333 -11.37 14.37 -5.86
C GLY A 333 -12.70 14.75 -5.22
N GLN A 334 -13.68 13.89 -5.39
CA GLN A 334 -14.97 13.97 -4.73
C GLN A 334 -15.22 12.67 -3.98
N ILE A 335 -15.78 12.79 -2.78
CA ILE A 335 -16.24 11.65 -2.00
C ILE A 335 -17.71 11.80 -1.66
N LYS A 336 -18.42 10.71 -1.61
CA LYS A 336 -19.78 10.62 -1.07
C LYS A 336 -19.96 9.29 -0.36
N VAL A 337 -20.92 9.25 0.55
CA VAL A 337 -21.39 8.01 1.16
C VAL A 337 -22.76 7.68 0.60
N VAL A 338 -23.00 6.41 0.25
CA VAL A 338 -24.27 5.98 -0.35
C VAL A 338 -24.90 4.83 0.44
N ASP A 339 -26.21 4.74 0.40
CA ASP A 339 -26.98 3.60 0.93
C ASP A 339 -26.88 2.34 0.03
N GLU A 340 -27.59 1.29 0.39
CA GLU A 340 -27.63 0.03 -0.37
C GLU A 340 -28.28 0.17 -1.76
N LYS A 341 -29.02 1.27 -2.00
CA LYS A 341 -29.66 1.60 -3.30
C LYS A 341 -28.80 2.55 -4.12
N GLY A 342 -27.60 2.94 -3.63
CA GLY A 342 -26.71 3.90 -4.29
C GLY A 342 -27.13 5.36 -4.10
N GLN A 343 -28.09 5.68 -3.21
CA GLN A 343 -28.51 7.05 -2.95
C GLN A 343 -27.54 7.74 -1.98
N PRO A 344 -27.11 8.98 -2.24
CA PRO A 344 -26.26 9.73 -1.33
C PRO A 344 -26.91 9.92 0.04
N LEU A 345 -26.12 9.71 1.08
CA LEU A 345 -26.51 9.90 2.48
C LEU A 345 -26.05 11.27 3.00
N PRO A 346 -26.78 11.89 3.94
CA PRO A 346 -26.34 13.11 4.59
C PRO A 346 -25.12 12.91 5.49
N SER A 347 -24.49 14.03 5.89
CA SER A 347 -23.38 14.05 6.83
C SER A 347 -23.68 13.26 8.10
N GLY A 348 -22.70 12.49 8.58
CA GLY A 348 -22.77 11.65 9.78
C GLY A 348 -23.45 10.29 9.60
N GLU A 349 -24.16 10.06 8.49
CA GLU A 349 -24.77 8.75 8.24
C GLU A 349 -23.77 7.77 7.60
N GLN A 350 -23.88 6.50 8.01
CA GLN A 350 -22.98 5.43 7.57
C GLN A 350 -23.50 4.75 6.31
N GLY A 351 -22.60 4.59 5.32
CA GLY A 351 -22.87 3.86 4.09
C GLY A 351 -21.59 3.55 3.33
N GLU A 352 -21.70 3.12 2.08
CA GLU A 352 -20.54 2.81 1.25
C GLU A 352 -19.86 4.10 0.77
N LEU A 353 -18.54 4.19 1.01
CA LEU A 353 -17.72 5.30 0.50
C LEU A 353 -17.47 5.15 -0.99
N CYS A 354 -17.84 6.17 -1.75
CA CYS A 354 -17.57 6.27 -3.18
C CYS A 354 -16.63 7.43 -3.47
N VAL A 355 -15.74 7.24 -4.44
CA VAL A 355 -14.73 8.24 -4.86
C VAL A 355 -14.83 8.49 -6.35
N ARG A 356 -14.66 9.75 -6.74
CA ARG A 356 -14.56 10.19 -8.14
C ARG A 356 -13.46 11.25 -8.27
N GLY A 357 -12.74 11.27 -9.39
CA GLY A 357 -11.69 12.24 -9.68
C GLY A 357 -10.53 11.63 -10.45
N THR A 358 -9.51 12.43 -10.68
CA THR A 358 -8.30 12.01 -11.43
C THR A 358 -7.55 10.85 -10.75
N CYS A 359 -7.75 10.62 -9.46
CA CYS A 359 -7.16 9.47 -8.77
C CYS A 359 -7.76 8.12 -9.18
N VAL A 360 -8.98 8.08 -9.71
CA VAL A 360 -9.71 6.84 -10.05
C VAL A 360 -9.12 6.20 -11.30
N THR A 361 -8.75 4.92 -11.21
CA THR A 361 -8.09 4.14 -12.27
C THR A 361 -9.05 3.68 -13.36
N LYS A 362 -8.52 3.05 -14.43
CA LYS A 362 -9.33 2.55 -15.55
C LYS A 362 -10.10 1.25 -15.25
N GLY A 363 -9.91 0.64 -14.08
CA GLY A 363 -10.51 -0.64 -13.74
C GLY A 363 -9.49 -1.79 -13.77
N TYR A 364 -9.97 -3.00 -14.01
CA TYR A 364 -9.17 -4.22 -13.94
C TYR A 364 -8.85 -4.78 -15.32
N LEU A 365 -7.59 -5.13 -15.52
CA LEU A 365 -7.08 -5.76 -16.74
C LEU A 365 -7.86 -7.05 -17.03
N ASN A 366 -8.28 -7.24 -18.28
CA ASN A 366 -8.99 -8.45 -18.77
C ASN A 366 -10.24 -8.84 -17.95
N LYS A 367 -10.82 -7.91 -17.15
CA LYS A 367 -11.98 -8.19 -16.30
C LYS A 367 -13.03 -7.06 -16.38
N PRO A 368 -13.62 -6.82 -17.56
CA PRO A 368 -14.61 -5.75 -17.74
C PRO A 368 -15.84 -5.94 -16.84
N GLU A 369 -16.35 -7.18 -16.72
CA GLU A 369 -17.50 -7.50 -15.87
C GLU A 369 -17.27 -7.11 -14.40
N VAL A 370 -16.07 -7.39 -13.86
CA VAL A 370 -15.72 -7.00 -12.49
C VAL A 370 -15.55 -5.49 -12.38
N THR A 371 -15.00 -4.86 -13.41
CA THR A 371 -14.86 -3.39 -13.46
C THR A 371 -16.22 -2.71 -13.37
N GLU A 372 -17.21 -3.15 -14.15
CA GLU A 372 -18.57 -2.59 -14.14
C GLU A 372 -19.30 -2.76 -12.80
N THR A 373 -18.89 -3.70 -11.95
CA THR A 373 -19.50 -3.86 -10.60
C THR A 373 -19.03 -2.84 -9.59
N VAL A 374 -17.87 -2.21 -9.80
CA VAL A 374 -17.28 -1.28 -8.83
C VAL A 374 -17.06 0.13 -9.37
N PHE A 375 -17.14 0.32 -10.69
CA PHE A 375 -17.10 1.64 -11.33
C PHE A 375 -18.47 1.90 -11.99
N ASP A 376 -19.16 2.94 -11.54
CA ASP A 376 -20.43 3.29 -12.14
C ASP A 376 -20.28 4.16 -13.40
N ARG A 377 -21.40 4.37 -14.10
CA ARG A 377 -21.43 5.16 -15.36
C ARG A 377 -21.14 6.65 -15.16
N GLU A 378 -21.24 7.16 -13.94
CA GLU A 378 -20.94 8.54 -13.58
C GLU A 378 -19.46 8.73 -13.20
N GLY A 379 -18.65 7.65 -13.22
CA GLY A 379 -17.24 7.65 -12.88
C GLY A 379 -16.96 7.56 -11.39
N TRP A 380 -17.92 7.14 -10.57
CA TRP A 380 -17.69 6.83 -9.18
C TRP A 380 -17.14 5.41 -9.02
N PHE A 381 -16.11 5.30 -8.22
CA PHE A 381 -15.58 4.03 -7.73
C PHE A 381 -16.22 3.69 -6.38
N HIS A 382 -16.88 2.55 -6.30
CA HIS A 382 -17.48 1.98 -5.10
C HIS A 382 -16.40 1.20 -4.33
N SER A 383 -15.95 1.75 -3.20
CA SER A 383 -14.76 1.23 -2.50
C SER A 383 -14.98 -0.10 -1.79
N GLY A 384 -16.22 -0.43 -1.46
CA GLY A 384 -16.54 -1.53 -0.56
C GLY A 384 -16.15 -1.26 0.90
N ASP A 385 -15.80 -0.02 1.25
CA ASP A 385 -15.59 0.44 2.62
C ASP A 385 -16.84 1.16 3.13
N ILE A 386 -17.28 0.85 4.34
CA ILE A 386 -18.33 1.58 5.05
C ILE A 386 -17.67 2.74 5.78
N ALA A 387 -18.23 3.92 5.57
CA ALA A 387 -17.72 5.18 6.15
C ALA A 387 -18.86 6.15 6.45
N TYR A 388 -18.54 7.21 7.15
CA TYR A 388 -19.35 8.44 7.20
C TYR A 388 -18.46 9.65 6.94
N ILE A 389 -19.08 10.76 6.52
CA ILE A 389 -18.40 12.04 6.29
C ILE A 389 -19.00 13.04 7.27
N ASP A 390 -18.16 13.77 8.02
CA ASP A 390 -18.64 14.81 8.93
C ASP A 390 -18.99 16.13 8.20
N ASP A 391 -19.56 17.10 8.91
CA ASP A 391 -19.98 18.40 8.38
C ASP A 391 -18.79 19.22 7.81
N ASP A 392 -17.57 18.94 8.25
CA ASP A 392 -16.37 19.59 7.76
C ASP A 392 -15.77 18.86 6.54
N GLY A 393 -16.37 17.74 6.09
CA GLY A 393 -15.96 16.95 4.93
C GLY A 393 -14.86 15.90 5.22
N TYR A 394 -14.59 15.60 6.51
CA TYR A 394 -13.66 14.53 6.87
C TYR A 394 -14.33 13.16 6.80
N ALA A 395 -13.67 12.21 6.17
CA ALA A 395 -14.12 10.82 6.08
C ALA A 395 -13.60 9.98 7.24
N TYR A 396 -14.46 9.12 7.75
CA TYR A 396 -14.17 8.18 8.84
C TYR A 396 -14.52 6.77 8.37
N ILE A 397 -13.51 5.92 8.25
CA ILE A 397 -13.73 4.52 7.86
C ILE A 397 -14.22 3.74 9.09
N VAL A 398 -15.34 3.06 8.92
CA VAL A 398 -15.95 2.21 9.95
C VAL A 398 -15.47 0.78 9.78
N ASP A 399 -15.68 0.17 8.59
CA ASP A 399 -15.28 -1.21 8.29
C ASP A 399 -15.37 -1.52 6.79
N ARG A 400 -15.09 -2.76 6.42
CA ARG A 400 -15.34 -3.32 5.09
C ARG A 400 -16.78 -3.84 4.95
N LYS A 401 -17.48 -3.43 3.90
CA LYS A 401 -18.84 -3.91 3.57
C LYS A 401 -18.96 -5.44 3.58
N LYS A 402 -17.96 -6.12 3.02
CA LYS A 402 -17.89 -7.60 2.95
C LYS A 402 -17.55 -8.30 4.26
N ASP A 403 -16.98 -7.59 5.22
CA ASP A 403 -16.57 -8.11 6.51
C ASP A 403 -17.65 -7.82 7.58
N MET A 404 -18.63 -6.97 7.27
CA MET A 404 -19.80 -6.70 8.12
C MET A 404 -20.58 -8.00 8.37
N ILE A 405 -20.97 -8.20 9.60
CA ILE A 405 -21.70 -9.41 10.07
C ILE A 405 -23.17 -9.02 10.25
N ASN A 406 -24.08 -9.75 9.62
CA ASN A 406 -25.51 -9.51 9.76
C ASN A 406 -26.12 -10.45 10.81
N VAL A 407 -26.30 -9.94 12.02
CA VAL A 407 -26.80 -10.70 13.17
C VAL A 407 -28.31 -10.49 13.30
N GLY A 408 -29.10 -11.26 12.56
CA GLY A 408 -30.58 -11.18 12.63
C GLY A 408 -31.14 -9.82 12.17
N GLY A 409 -30.49 -9.17 11.21
CA GLY A 409 -30.83 -7.84 10.71
C GLY A 409 -30.02 -6.70 11.32
N GLU A 410 -29.36 -6.92 12.46
CA GLU A 410 -28.46 -5.95 13.07
C GLU A 410 -27.06 -6.00 12.41
N LYS A 411 -26.53 -4.85 12.05
CA LYS A 411 -25.20 -4.74 11.40
C LYS A 411 -24.11 -4.66 12.48
N VAL A 412 -23.20 -5.64 12.50
CA VAL A 412 -22.03 -5.67 13.38
C VAL A 412 -20.78 -5.43 12.54
N PHE A 413 -20.04 -4.43 12.88
CA PHE A 413 -18.76 -4.10 12.25
C PHE A 413 -17.61 -4.72 13.06
N PRO A 414 -16.87 -5.70 12.50
CA PRO A 414 -15.76 -6.34 13.18
C PRO A 414 -14.79 -5.38 13.84
N SER A 415 -14.41 -4.30 13.14
CA SER A 415 -13.43 -3.34 13.65
C SER A 415 -13.92 -2.62 14.91
N GLU A 416 -15.21 -2.31 15.02
CA GLU A 416 -15.78 -1.68 16.23
C GLU A 416 -15.70 -2.63 17.43
N VAL A 417 -16.00 -3.91 17.22
CA VAL A 417 -15.90 -4.93 18.27
C VAL A 417 -14.45 -5.19 18.67
N GLU A 418 -13.54 -5.24 17.68
CA GLU A 418 -12.10 -5.41 17.88
C GLU A 418 -11.51 -4.26 18.69
N ASP A 419 -11.84 -3.00 18.36
CA ASP A 419 -11.36 -1.82 19.08
C ASP A 419 -11.77 -1.84 20.57
N MET A 420 -13.02 -2.22 20.86
CA MET A 420 -13.49 -2.38 22.22
C MET A 420 -12.80 -3.52 22.96
N MET A 421 -12.63 -4.67 22.33
CA MET A 421 -11.99 -5.85 22.93
C MET A 421 -10.50 -5.65 23.16
N LEU A 422 -9.80 -4.87 22.34
CA LEU A 422 -8.37 -4.53 22.53
C LEU A 422 -8.10 -3.74 23.82
N SER A 423 -9.12 -3.13 24.42
CA SER A 423 -8.99 -2.51 25.75
C SER A 423 -8.84 -3.52 26.91
N HIS A 424 -9.11 -4.81 26.65
CA HIS A 424 -8.94 -5.87 27.66
C HIS A 424 -7.46 -6.11 27.97
N PRO A 425 -7.03 -6.11 29.26
CA PRO A 425 -5.60 -6.12 29.63
C PRO A 425 -4.82 -7.36 29.19
N LYS A 426 -5.50 -8.48 28.96
CA LYS A 426 -4.90 -9.77 28.59
C LYS A 426 -4.78 -9.98 27.07
N ILE A 427 -5.47 -9.19 26.26
CA ILE A 427 -5.46 -9.34 24.81
C ILE A 427 -4.25 -8.63 24.21
N LYS A 428 -3.51 -9.33 23.35
CA LYS A 428 -2.41 -8.78 22.56
C LYS A 428 -2.90 -8.31 21.18
N ASP A 429 -3.69 -9.17 20.52
CA ASP A 429 -4.22 -8.95 19.19
C ASP A 429 -5.47 -9.81 18.99
N LEU A 430 -6.39 -9.40 18.10
CA LEU A 430 -7.56 -10.18 17.80
C LEU A 430 -8.14 -9.88 16.42
N VAL A 431 -9.01 -10.77 15.96
CA VAL A 431 -9.81 -10.63 14.74
C VAL A 431 -11.21 -11.18 14.98
N ILE A 432 -12.21 -10.40 14.59
CA ILE A 432 -13.61 -10.83 14.56
C ILE A 432 -14.00 -11.26 13.16
N VAL A 433 -14.69 -12.39 13.04
CA VAL A 433 -15.27 -12.85 11.78
C VAL A 433 -16.71 -13.29 11.98
N GLY A 434 -17.54 -13.15 10.94
CA GLY A 434 -18.88 -13.74 10.90
C GLY A 434 -18.80 -15.24 10.69
N ILE A 435 -19.54 -15.98 11.51
CA ILE A 435 -19.76 -17.43 11.35
C ILE A 435 -21.24 -17.71 11.14
N PRO A 436 -21.62 -18.84 10.48
CA PRO A 436 -23.03 -19.22 10.34
C PRO A 436 -23.72 -19.40 11.69
N ASP A 437 -24.94 -18.87 11.81
CA ASP A 437 -25.83 -19.07 12.97
C ASP A 437 -27.22 -19.46 12.49
N GLU A 438 -27.76 -20.55 12.99
CA GLU A 438 -29.05 -21.12 12.53
C GLU A 438 -30.25 -20.20 12.75
N LEU A 439 -30.19 -19.33 13.78
CA LEU A 439 -31.30 -18.46 14.15
C LEU A 439 -31.15 -17.03 13.61
N LYS A 440 -29.93 -16.56 13.52
CA LYS A 440 -29.62 -15.16 13.21
C LYS A 440 -29.00 -14.97 11.83
N GLY A 441 -28.73 -16.07 11.10
CA GLY A 441 -28.01 -16.08 9.85
C GLY A 441 -26.49 -16.05 10.06
N GLU A 442 -25.99 -15.00 10.74
CA GLU A 442 -24.59 -14.88 11.13
C GLU A 442 -24.44 -14.48 12.59
N ALA A 443 -23.29 -14.80 13.18
CA ALA A 443 -22.90 -14.34 14.51
C ALA A 443 -21.39 -14.05 14.57
N PRO A 444 -20.94 -13.09 15.41
CA PRO A 444 -19.53 -12.76 15.55
C PRO A 444 -18.78 -13.85 16.33
N LYS A 445 -17.59 -14.24 15.84
CA LYS A 445 -16.62 -15.10 16.54
C LYS A 445 -15.29 -14.36 16.66
N ALA A 446 -14.68 -14.41 17.85
CA ALA A 446 -13.39 -13.82 18.13
C ALA A 446 -12.25 -14.83 18.02
N PHE A 447 -11.22 -14.51 17.24
CA PHE A 447 -9.91 -15.15 17.26
C PHE A 447 -8.95 -14.25 18.03
N ILE A 448 -8.37 -14.74 19.13
CA ILE A 448 -7.63 -13.91 20.09
C ILE A 448 -6.23 -14.46 20.29
N GLN A 449 -5.24 -13.56 20.15
CA GLN A 449 -3.88 -13.78 20.63
C GLN A 449 -3.74 -13.12 22.00
N LEU A 450 -3.41 -13.90 23.01
CA LEU A 450 -3.15 -13.40 24.36
C LEU A 450 -1.73 -12.85 24.48
N LYS A 451 -1.51 -11.96 25.46
CA LYS A 451 -0.17 -11.53 25.85
C LYS A 451 0.62 -12.71 26.40
N GLU A 452 1.94 -12.65 26.29
CA GLU A 452 2.84 -13.73 26.74
C GLU A 452 2.70 -14.00 28.25
N GLY A 453 2.68 -15.28 28.61
CA GLY A 453 2.53 -15.73 29.99
C GLY A 453 1.13 -15.53 30.61
N VAL A 454 0.16 -15.02 29.85
CA VAL A 454 -1.18 -14.73 30.35
C VAL A 454 -2.17 -15.80 29.91
N LYS A 455 -3.11 -16.15 30.81
CA LYS A 455 -4.23 -17.04 30.51
C LYS A 455 -5.56 -16.31 30.68
N ALA A 456 -6.49 -16.61 29.78
CA ALA A 456 -7.88 -16.16 29.86
C ALA A 456 -8.81 -17.30 29.47
N THR A 457 -10.06 -17.25 29.95
CA THR A 457 -11.11 -18.17 29.51
C THR A 457 -12.04 -17.48 28.52
N GLU A 458 -12.74 -18.27 27.70
CA GLU A 458 -13.77 -17.73 26.80
C GLU A 458 -14.82 -16.93 27.59
N GLU A 459 -15.29 -17.46 28.73
CA GLU A 459 -16.30 -16.81 29.54
C GLU A 459 -15.81 -15.46 30.14
N GLU A 460 -14.56 -15.37 30.54
CA GLU A 460 -13.94 -14.11 30.98
C GLU A 460 -14.03 -13.04 29.90
N ILE A 461 -13.61 -13.37 28.68
CA ILE A 461 -13.61 -12.44 27.54
C ILE A 461 -15.06 -12.06 27.17
N ARG A 462 -15.96 -13.04 27.08
CA ARG A 462 -17.36 -12.80 26.74
C ARG A 462 -18.07 -11.96 27.81
N SER A 463 -17.74 -12.18 29.08
CA SER A 463 -18.27 -11.39 30.19
C SER A 463 -17.83 -9.93 30.10
N PHE A 464 -16.55 -9.69 29.78
CA PHE A 464 -16.04 -8.36 29.49
C PHE A 464 -16.80 -7.71 28.32
N CYS A 465 -16.98 -8.44 27.20
CA CYS A 465 -17.74 -7.92 26.06
C CYS A 465 -19.18 -7.55 26.43
N ARG A 466 -19.87 -8.40 27.22
CA ARG A 466 -21.25 -8.10 27.69
C ARG A 466 -21.36 -6.82 28.54
N SER A 467 -20.30 -6.44 29.22
CA SER A 467 -20.27 -5.20 29.98
C SER A 467 -20.03 -3.95 29.15
N MET A 468 -19.50 -4.11 27.92
CA MET A 468 -19.02 -3.01 27.09
C MET A 468 -19.87 -2.75 25.84
N MET A 469 -20.66 -3.74 25.38
CA MET A 469 -21.33 -3.65 24.10
C MET A 469 -22.71 -4.29 24.09
N ALA A 470 -23.52 -3.94 23.08
CA ALA A 470 -24.86 -4.50 22.89
C ALA A 470 -24.80 -6.04 22.68
N PRO A 471 -25.83 -6.80 23.12
CA PRO A 471 -25.83 -8.26 23.11
C PRO A 471 -25.56 -8.88 21.73
N TYR A 472 -26.03 -8.24 20.65
CA TYR A 472 -25.82 -8.77 19.27
C TYR A 472 -24.37 -8.58 18.76
N LYS A 473 -23.58 -7.68 19.37
CA LYS A 473 -22.17 -7.47 19.08
C LYS A 473 -21.23 -8.40 19.84
N VAL A 474 -21.71 -9.01 20.93
CA VAL A 474 -20.91 -9.91 21.76
C VAL A 474 -20.57 -11.19 20.97
N PRO A 475 -19.28 -11.58 20.85
CA PRO A 475 -18.90 -12.80 20.19
C PRO A 475 -19.57 -14.04 20.80
N VAL A 476 -20.19 -14.87 19.97
CA VAL A 476 -20.84 -16.12 20.43
C VAL A 476 -19.83 -17.19 20.80
N ALA A 477 -18.60 -17.09 20.25
CA ALA A 477 -17.50 -17.97 20.54
C ALA A 477 -16.16 -17.22 20.55
N VAL A 478 -15.22 -17.71 21.36
CA VAL A 478 -13.84 -17.21 21.42
C VAL A 478 -12.89 -18.36 21.16
N GLN A 479 -11.94 -18.16 20.25
CA GLN A 479 -10.87 -19.10 19.98
C GLN A 479 -9.52 -18.44 20.21
N PHE A 480 -8.74 -19.00 21.12
CA PHE A 480 -7.36 -18.55 21.33
C PHE A 480 -6.46 -19.16 20.27
N ILE A 481 -5.58 -18.33 19.68
CA ILE A 481 -4.61 -18.72 18.66
C ILE A 481 -3.25 -18.09 18.96
N ASP A 482 -2.18 -18.74 18.50
CA ASP A 482 -0.82 -18.27 18.76
C ASP A 482 -0.49 -17.01 17.97
N GLU A 483 -1.03 -16.88 16.75
CA GLU A 483 -0.76 -15.75 15.87
C GLU A 483 -1.96 -15.45 14.95
N ILE A 484 -2.24 -14.14 14.75
CA ILE A 484 -3.21 -13.66 13.77
C ILE A 484 -2.56 -13.67 12.37
N PRO A 485 -3.13 -14.40 11.38
CA PRO A 485 -2.59 -14.39 10.02
C PRO A 485 -2.72 -13.00 9.38
N ARG A 486 -1.59 -12.46 8.88
CA ARG A 486 -1.53 -11.13 8.28
C ARG A 486 -0.88 -11.17 6.89
N ALA A 487 -1.30 -10.24 6.02
CA ALA A 487 -0.62 -9.94 4.76
C ALA A 487 0.68 -9.14 5.03
N ALA A 488 1.52 -9.02 4.00
CA ALA A 488 2.74 -8.19 4.04
C ALA A 488 2.48 -6.72 4.42
N SER A 489 1.31 -6.20 4.09
CA SER A 489 0.84 -4.87 4.48
C SER A 489 0.43 -4.76 5.96
N GLY A 490 0.56 -5.82 6.76
CA GLY A 490 0.10 -5.88 8.14
C GLY A 490 -1.41 -6.13 8.30
N LYS A 491 -2.18 -6.17 7.22
CA LYS A 491 -3.62 -6.38 7.23
C LYS A 491 -3.98 -7.82 7.62
N ALA A 492 -4.91 -7.99 8.58
CA ALA A 492 -5.39 -9.31 8.98
C ALA A 492 -6.10 -10.04 7.82
N LEU A 493 -5.76 -11.30 7.63
CA LEU A 493 -6.34 -12.18 6.60
C LEU A 493 -7.62 -12.86 7.11
N ARG A 494 -8.66 -12.03 7.41
CA ARG A 494 -9.96 -12.50 7.93
C ARG A 494 -10.55 -13.64 7.11
N ARG A 495 -10.36 -13.61 5.78
CA ARG A 495 -10.85 -14.67 4.89
C ARG A 495 -10.37 -16.05 5.30
N LEU A 496 -9.10 -16.21 5.64
CA LEU A 496 -8.53 -17.51 6.02
C LEU A 496 -9.16 -18.07 7.30
N LEU A 497 -9.53 -17.20 8.25
CA LEU A 497 -10.20 -17.59 9.49
C LEU A 497 -11.69 -17.90 9.24
N ARG A 498 -12.36 -17.04 8.45
CA ARG A 498 -13.78 -17.21 8.10
C ARG A 498 -14.04 -18.49 7.30
N GLU A 499 -13.27 -18.75 6.24
CA GLU A 499 -13.45 -19.95 5.40
C GLU A 499 -13.31 -21.26 6.18
N LYS A 500 -12.45 -21.31 7.21
CA LYS A 500 -12.34 -22.49 8.09
C LYS A 500 -13.62 -22.76 8.89
N GLU A 501 -14.35 -21.72 9.25
CA GLU A 501 -15.60 -21.85 10.00
C GLU A 501 -16.80 -22.17 9.11
N TRP A 502 -16.83 -21.62 7.88
CA TRP A 502 -17.92 -21.89 6.91
C TRP A 502 -17.83 -23.26 6.23
N ARG A 503 -16.71 -23.97 6.37
CA ARG A 503 -16.52 -25.34 5.86
C ARG A 503 -16.85 -26.44 6.89
N LYS A 504 -17.13 -26.07 8.12
CA LYS A 504 -17.55 -26.98 9.20
C LYS A 504 -19.06 -27.25 9.13
#